data_4be3673b38b2ad974f46cd609e184595
#
_entry.id   4be3673b38b2ad974f46cd609e184595
#
_cell.length_a   1.000
_cell.length_b   1.000
_cell.length_c   1.000
_cell.angle_alpha   90.00
_cell.angle_beta   90.00
_cell.angle_gamma   90.00
#
_symmetry.space_group_name_H-M   'P 1'
#
loop_
_entity.id
_entity.type
_entity.pdbx_description
1 polymer ?
#
loop_
_entity_poly.entity_id
_entity_poly.type
_entity_poly.pdbx_seq_one_letter_code
_entity_poly.pdbx_strand_id
1 'polypeptide(L)'
;KEKDLIKIELKKKTDKPYLELQKMVGLSEVKKVTDEILAAAKMQKMRKQMGLSGVQSSMHMLFSGNPGTAKTTVARLLSQVLKEEEVLKYGHIVECGRQDLVGKYVGWAAQIVESKFQAARGGILFIDEAYSLVEDNRTYGAEAINTIVQEMENYRDEVIVIFAGYPEKMKEFLEQNEGLASRIAFHLNFPDYSPVELTQILDLMLEKSEYRMDERTREKCFSICADACREENYGNGRFVRNLLDHAIMRQADRLIREHQNGTLEKEEACLLTADDFEMIGLKKKPQSRQIGFCAG
;
A
#
# COMPACT_ATOMS: atom_id res chain seq x y z
N LYS A 1 34.23 13.55 6.97
CA LYS A 1 33.19 13.48 5.91
C LYS A 1 32.67 12.04 5.90
N GLU A 2 31.85 11.71 6.87
CA GLU A 2 31.16 10.44 6.97
C GLU A 2 29.93 10.49 6.07
N LYS A 3 29.86 9.48 5.22
CA LYS A 3 28.73 9.26 4.32
C LYS A 3 27.53 8.85 5.16
N ASP A 4 26.40 9.52 4.97
CA ASP A 4 25.10 9.08 5.44
C ASP A 4 24.78 7.75 4.77
N LEU A 5 25.12 6.67 5.46
CA LEU A 5 24.69 5.33 5.11
C LEU A 5 23.19 5.25 5.41
N ILE A 6 22.38 5.38 4.37
CA ILE A 6 20.98 5.00 4.42
C ILE A 6 20.95 3.54 4.88
N LYS A 7 20.47 3.30 6.10
CA LYS A 7 20.19 1.94 6.58
C LYS A 7 19.09 1.37 5.68
N ILE A 8 19.50 0.61 4.67
CA ILE A 8 18.62 -0.29 3.96
C ILE A 8 18.30 -1.40 4.95
N GLU A 9 17.18 -1.29 5.65
CA GLU A 9 16.61 -2.44 6.34
C GLU A 9 16.26 -3.48 5.29
N LEU A 10 17.13 -4.46 5.15
CA LEU A 10 16.85 -5.70 4.43
C LEU A 10 15.76 -6.44 5.24
N LYS A 11 14.50 -6.05 5.05
CA LYS A 11 13.37 -6.87 5.47
C LYS A 11 13.55 -8.24 4.80
N LYS A 12 13.41 -9.32 5.60
CA LYS A 12 13.57 -10.72 5.21
C LYS A 12 13.14 -10.93 3.76
N LYS A 13 14.07 -11.36 2.91
CA LYS A 13 13.77 -11.83 1.56
C LYS A 13 12.74 -12.94 1.69
N THR A 14 11.60 -12.73 1.08
CA THR A 14 10.63 -13.79 0.89
C THR A 14 11.15 -14.70 -0.21
N ASP A 15 11.35 -15.98 0.11
CA ASP A 15 11.89 -16.95 -0.83
C ASP A 15 10.96 -17.24 -2.05
N LYS A 16 9.73 -16.72 -2.01
CA LYS A 16 8.72 -16.88 -3.08
C LYS A 16 7.72 -15.73 -3.11
N PRO A 17 8.09 -14.53 -3.55
CA PRO A 17 7.23 -13.34 -3.51
C PRO A 17 5.95 -13.49 -4.35
N TYR A 18 5.98 -14.24 -5.45
CA TYR A 18 4.79 -14.52 -6.24
C TYR A 18 3.76 -15.34 -5.44
N LEU A 19 4.21 -16.38 -4.70
CA LEU A 19 3.30 -17.18 -3.87
C LEU A 19 2.73 -16.35 -2.70
N GLU A 20 3.50 -15.44 -2.13
CA GLU A 20 2.99 -14.52 -1.10
C GLU A 20 1.93 -13.57 -1.68
N LEU A 21 2.15 -13.03 -2.86
CA LEU A 21 1.14 -12.23 -3.55
C LEU A 21 -0.14 -13.03 -3.80
N GLN A 22 -0.02 -14.28 -4.26
CA GLN A 22 -1.18 -15.15 -4.50
C GLN A 22 -1.92 -15.56 -3.21
N LYS A 23 -1.23 -15.63 -2.08
CA LYS A 23 -1.83 -15.90 -0.75
C LYS A 23 -2.49 -14.70 -0.10
N MET A 24 -2.28 -13.49 -0.61
CA MET A 24 -2.97 -12.32 -0.07
C MET A 24 -4.49 -12.51 -0.15
N VAL A 25 -5.19 -12.07 0.89
CA VAL A 25 -6.66 -12.15 0.95
C VAL A 25 -7.26 -11.23 -0.12
N GLY A 26 -8.28 -11.70 -0.82
CA GLY A 26 -8.98 -10.94 -1.85
C GLY A 26 -8.07 -10.59 -3.05
N LEU A 27 -8.19 -9.34 -3.53
CA LEU A 27 -7.35 -8.75 -4.57
C LEU A 27 -7.33 -9.55 -5.90
N SER A 28 -8.44 -10.18 -6.28
CA SER A 28 -8.52 -11.04 -7.47
C SER A 28 -8.14 -10.32 -8.77
N GLU A 29 -8.59 -9.07 -8.94
CA GLU A 29 -8.25 -8.25 -10.10
C GLU A 29 -6.74 -7.90 -10.13
N VAL A 30 -6.18 -7.53 -8.98
CA VAL A 30 -4.76 -7.21 -8.83
C VAL A 30 -3.89 -8.43 -9.18
N LYS A 31 -4.26 -9.62 -8.71
CA LYS A 31 -3.57 -10.88 -9.04
C LYS A 31 -3.63 -11.15 -10.54
N LYS A 32 -4.81 -11.03 -11.16
CA LYS A 32 -4.99 -11.22 -12.59
C LYS A 32 -4.12 -10.27 -13.42
N VAL A 33 -4.13 -8.98 -13.11
CA VAL A 33 -3.30 -7.98 -13.83
C VAL A 33 -1.82 -8.26 -13.61
N THR A 34 -1.42 -8.72 -12.42
CA THR A 34 -0.04 -9.16 -12.17
C THR A 34 0.36 -10.32 -13.08
N ASP A 35 -0.50 -11.33 -13.25
CA ASP A 35 -0.25 -12.47 -14.13
C ASP A 35 -0.13 -12.02 -15.60
N GLU A 36 -0.93 -11.04 -16.03
CA GLU A 36 -0.85 -10.43 -17.37
C GLU A 36 0.48 -9.69 -17.58
N ILE A 37 0.94 -8.93 -16.59
CA ILE A 37 2.25 -8.24 -16.59
C ILE A 37 3.38 -9.26 -16.73
N LEU A 38 3.34 -10.33 -15.95
CA LEU A 38 4.37 -11.39 -15.99
C LEU A 38 4.37 -12.14 -17.32
N ALA A 39 3.20 -12.41 -17.89
CA ALA A 39 3.09 -13.05 -19.20
C ALA A 39 3.66 -12.16 -20.30
N ALA A 40 3.36 -10.86 -20.28
CA ALA A 40 3.92 -9.88 -21.22
C ALA A 40 5.45 -9.79 -21.11
N ALA A 41 5.98 -9.77 -19.89
CA ALA A 41 7.42 -9.73 -19.63
C ALA A 41 8.14 -10.99 -20.16
N LYS A 42 7.57 -12.16 -19.90
CA LYS A 42 8.08 -13.46 -20.41
C LYS A 42 8.08 -13.49 -21.94
N MET A 43 7.01 -13.03 -22.56
CA MET A 43 6.92 -12.97 -24.02
C MET A 43 7.98 -12.03 -24.62
N GLN A 44 8.20 -10.86 -24.03
CA GLN A 44 9.24 -9.93 -24.47
C GLN A 44 10.65 -10.58 -24.37
N LYS A 45 10.94 -11.28 -23.28
CA LYS A 45 12.20 -12.03 -23.11
C LYS A 45 12.39 -13.08 -24.20
N MET A 46 11.34 -13.87 -24.48
CA MET A 46 11.38 -14.89 -25.55
C MET A 46 11.60 -14.26 -26.94
N ARG A 47 10.92 -13.14 -27.24
CA ARG A 47 11.11 -12.41 -28.50
C ARG A 47 12.55 -11.93 -28.68
N LYS A 48 13.14 -11.34 -27.62
CA LYS A 48 14.56 -10.92 -27.65
C LYS A 48 15.50 -12.12 -27.90
N GLN A 49 15.24 -13.28 -27.29
CA GLN A 49 16.05 -14.48 -27.52
C GLN A 49 15.93 -15.01 -28.95
N MET A 50 14.79 -14.80 -29.61
CA MET A 50 14.58 -15.14 -31.02
C MET A 50 15.14 -14.09 -32.01
N GLY A 51 15.79 -13.03 -31.52
CA GLY A 51 16.30 -11.93 -32.36
C GLY A 51 15.22 -11.02 -32.93
N LEU A 52 14.00 -11.09 -32.40
CA LEU A 52 12.90 -10.21 -32.79
C LEU A 52 12.95 -8.89 -32.04
N SER A 53 12.64 -7.79 -32.73
CA SER A 53 12.50 -6.49 -32.10
C SER A 53 11.40 -6.54 -31.03
N GLY A 54 11.74 -6.21 -29.79
CA GLY A 54 10.75 -6.07 -28.73
C GLY A 54 9.99 -4.76 -28.91
N VAL A 55 8.66 -4.80 -28.85
CA VAL A 55 7.88 -3.60 -28.62
C VAL A 55 8.01 -3.30 -27.14
N GLN A 56 8.74 -2.25 -26.78
CA GLN A 56 8.84 -1.81 -25.40
C GLN A 56 7.51 -1.19 -25.00
N SER A 57 6.71 -1.95 -24.26
CA SER A 57 5.49 -1.44 -23.64
C SER A 57 5.86 -0.79 -22.30
N SER A 58 5.34 0.39 -22.05
CA SER A 58 5.43 1.03 -20.73
C SER A 58 4.89 0.08 -19.65
N MET A 59 5.57 -0.03 -18.51
CA MET A 59 5.12 -0.81 -17.37
C MET A 59 4.71 0.07 -16.18
N HIS A 60 4.51 1.37 -16.42
CA HIS A 60 4.04 2.26 -15.35
C HIS A 60 2.59 1.93 -14.97
N MET A 61 2.26 2.10 -13.69
CA MET A 61 1.01 1.61 -13.11
C MET A 61 0.32 2.67 -12.26
N LEU A 62 -1.00 2.56 -12.19
CA LEU A 62 -1.86 3.29 -11.28
C LEU A 62 -2.47 2.33 -10.26
N PHE A 63 -2.31 2.60 -8.98
CA PHE A 63 -2.92 1.86 -7.88
C PHE A 63 -4.00 2.73 -7.23
N SER A 64 -5.27 2.43 -7.50
CA SER A 64 -6.41 3.14 -6.94
C SER A 64 -7.08 2.33 -5.83
N GLY A 65 -7.36 2.94 -4.69
CA GLY A 65 -8.03 2.25 -3.58
C GLY A 65 -7.94 3.04 -2.27
N ASN A 66 -8.82 2.72 -1.33
CA ASN A 66 -8.87 3.34 -0.02
C ASN A 66 -7.64 2.98 0.87
N PRO A 67 -7.42 3.67 1.99
CA PRO A 67 -6.32 3.34 2.90
C PRO A 67 -6.44 1.93 3.46
N GLY A 68 -5.29 1.26 3.60
CA GLY A 68 -5.24 -0.09 4.18
C GLY A 68 -5.64 -1.23 3.25
N THR A 69 -5.86 -0.98 1.96
CA THR A 69 -6.17 -2.00 0.93
C THR A 69 -4.91 -2.69 0.36
N ALA A 70 -3.79 -2.58 1.03
CA ALA A 70 -2.50 -3.24 0.73
C ALA A 70 -1.74 -2.74 -0.51
N LYS A 71 -2.01 -1.55 -1.06
CA LYS A 71 -1.31 -0.99 -2.23
C LYS A 71 0.21 -1.06 -2.12
N THR A 72 0.78 -0.50 -1.05
CA THR A 72 2.25 -0.50 -0.83
C THR A 72 2.82 -1.90 -0.64
N THR A 73 2.07 -2.81 0.01
CA THR A 73 2.49 -4.21 0.20
C THR A 73 2.57 -4.93 -1.14
N VAL A 74 1.56 -4.76 -1.99
CA VAL A 74 1.56 -5.32 -3.35
C VAL A 74 2.69 -4.73 -4.20
N ALA A 75 2.93 -3.42 -4.14
CA ALA A 75 4.04 -2.79 -4.87
C ALA A 75 5.40 -3.40 -4.48
N ARG A 76 5.62 -3.67 -3.20
CA ARG A 76 6.84 -4.31 -2.70
C ARG A 76 6.97 -5.77 -3.16
N LEU A 77 5.90 -6.55 -3.11
CA LEU A 77 5.90 -7.92 -3.61
C LEU A 77 6.11 -7.94 -5.14
N LEU A 78 5.40 -7.07 -5.87
CA LEU A 78 5.54 -6.96 -7.32
C LEU A 78 6.97 -6.62 -7.73
N SER A 79 7.65 -5.72 -7.01
CA SER A 79 9.05 -5.38 -7.30
C SER A 79 9.99 -6.59 -7.19
N GLN A 80 9.73 -7.48 -6.23
CA GLN A 80 10.51 -8.70 -6.05
C GLN A 80 10.16 -9.75 -7.11
N VAL A 81 8.88 -9.91 -7.45
CA VAL A 81 8.43 -10.81 -8.53
C VAL A 81 9.03 -10.39 -9.87
N LEU A 82 8.98 -9.09 -10.20
CA LEU A 82 9.56 -8.57 -11.44
C LEU A 82 11.09 -8.70 -11.49
N LYS A 83 11.76 -8.71 -10.33
CA LYS A 83 13.18 -9.03 -10.26
C LYS A 83 13.46 -10.51 -10.53
N GLU A 84 12.67 -11.42 -9.95
CA GLU A 84 12.83 -12.87 -10.18
C GLU A 84 12.62 -13.23 -11.67
N GLU A 85 11.70 -12.54 -12.34
CA GLU A 85 11.48 -12.69 -13.78
C GLU A 85 12.47 -11.89 -14.65
N GLU A 86 13.49 -11.28 -14.04
CA GLU A 86 14.54 -10.48 -14.71
C GLU A 86 14.02 -9.26 -15.49
N VAL A 87 12.84 -8.76 -15.13
CA VAL A 87 12.28 -7.51 -15.67
C VAL A 87 12.95 -6.31 -15.01
N LEU A 88 13.15 -6.39 -13.70
CA LEU A 88 13.87 -5.38 -12.92
C LEU A 88 15.23 -5.94 -12.49
N LYS A 89 16.26 -5.10 -12.58
CA LYS A 89 17.63 -5.50 -12.25
C LYS A 89 17.82 -5.72 -10.75
N TYR A 90 17.27 -4.85 -9.90
CA TYR A 90 17.49 -4.88 -8.45
C TYR A 90 16.22 -5.20 -7.65
N GLY A 91 15.05 -4.85 -8.15
CA GLY A 91 13.77 -5.12 -7.50
C GLY A 91 13.62 -4.43 -6.14
N HIS A 92 14.27 -3.29 -5.94
CA HIS A 92 14.06 -2.41 -4.80
C HIS A 92 12.93 -1.43 -5.10
N ILE A 93 12.40 -0.81 -4.04
CA ILE A 93 11.36 0.19 -4.15
C ILE A 93 11.81 1.48 -3.47
N VAL A 94 11.64 2.60 -4.14
CA VAL A 94 11.82 3.94 -3.59
C VAL A 94 10.42 4.51 -3.36
N GLU A 95 10.05 4.65 -2.09
CA GLU A 95 8.75 5.22 -1.69
C GLU A 95 8.90 6.71 -1.48
N CYS A 96 7.99 7.49 -2.03
CA CYS A 96 7.95 8.93 -1.85
C CYS A 96 6.50 9.43 -1.83
N GLY A 97 6.30 10.52 -1.11
CA GLY A 97 5.08 11.31 -1.13
C GLY A 97 5.38 12.71 -1.67
N ARG A 98 4.38 13.59 -1.63
CA ARG A 98 4.53 14.97 -2.08
C ARG A 98 5.74 15.68 -1.49
N GLN A 99 5.95 15.58 -0.16
CA GLN A 99 7.05 16.25 0.55
C GLN A 99 8.45 15.83 0.07
N ASP A 100 8.54 14.65 -0.53
CA ASP A 100 9.78 14.06 -1.07
C ASP A 100 10.04 14.43 -2.54
N LEU A 101 9.07 15.07 -3.21
CA LEU A 101 9.12 15.40 -4.64
C LEU A 101 9.04 16.90 -4.90
N VAL A 102 8.48 17.67 -3.95
CA VAL A 102 8.28 19.11 -4.10
C VAL A 102 9.32 19.87 -3.28
N GLY A 103 10.13 20.67 -3.94
CA GLY A 103 11.14 21.52 -3.30
C GLY A 103 10.54 22.75 -2.61
N LYS A 104 11.34 23.39 -1.73
CA LYS A 104 10.97 24.66 -1.07
C LYS A 104 11.12 25.88 -1.98
N TYR A 105 11.86 25.76 -3.06
CA TYR A 105 12.17 26.85 -3.99
C TYR A 105 11.88 26.42 -5.43
N VAL A 106 11.62 27.40 -6.30
CA VAL A 106 11.45 27.16 -7.76
C VAL A 106 12.73 26.55 -8.33
N GLY A 107 12.58 25.56 -9.22
CA GLY A 107 13.71 24.84 -9.84
C GLY A 107 14.28 23.67 -9.02
N TRP A 108 13.87 23.49 -7.75
CA TRP A 108 14.37 22.39 -6.93
C TRP A 108 13.59 21.10 -7.13
N ALA A 109 12.31 21.20 -7.52
CA ALA A 109 11.49 20.03 -7.74
C ALA A 109 12.06 19.12 -8.84
N ALA A 110 12.58 19.71 -9.92
CA ALA A 110 13.21 18.94 -10.99
C ALA A 110 14.41 18.12 -10.50
N GLN A 111 15.34 18.74 -9.79
CA GLN A 111 16.53 18.04 -9.27
C GLN A 111 16.18 16.95 -8.27
N ILE A 112 15.16 17.18 -7.42
CA ILE A 112 14.69 16.19 -6.46
C ILE A 112 14.08 14.99 -7.20
N VAL A 113 13.21 15.22 -8.17
CA VAL A 113 12.58 14.18 -8.99
C VAL A 113 13.66 13.36 -9.72
N GLU A 114 14.61 14.01 -10.41
CA GLU A 114 15.72 13.32 -11.06
C GLU A 114 16.51 12.43 -10.09
N SER A 115 16.81 12.94 -8.89
CA SER A 115 17.51 12.16 -7.85
C SER A 115 16.70 10.93 -7.41
N LYS A 116 15.35 11.04 -7.32
CA LYS A 116 14.48 9.90 -6.99
C LYS A 116 14.44 8.86 -8.10
N PHE A 117 14.40 9.29 -9.38
CA PHE A 117 14.51 8.37 -10.50
C PHE A 117 15.86 7.66 -10.54
N GLN A 118 16.97 8.38 -10.31
CA GLN A 118 18.30 7.76 -10.20
C GLN A 118 18.35 6.73 -9.07
N ALA A 119 17.77 7.04 -7.91
CA ALA A 119 17.71 6.11 -6.78
C ALA A 119 16.84 4.87 -7.08
N ALA A 120 15.82 5.01 -7.94
CA ALA A 120 14.90 3.93 -8.31
C ALA A 120 15.40 3.08 -9.50
N ARG A 121 16.55 3.39 -10.12
CA ARG A 121 17.07 2.66 -11.29
C ARG A 121 17.18 1.15 -11.04
N GLY A 122 16.56 0.37 -11.91
CA GLY A 122 16.47 -1.09 -11.80
C GLY A 122 15.45 -1.58 -10.77
N GLY A 123 14.55 -0.70 -10.32
CA GLY A 123 13.51 -0.95 -9.33
C GLY A 123 12.22 -0.18 -9.62
N ILE A 124 11.47 0.09 -8.57
CA ILE A 124 10.17 0.79 -8.62
C ILE A 124 10.27 2.13 -7.90
N LEU A 125 9.75 3.18 -8.52
CA LEU A 125 9.44 4.45 -7.88
C LEU A 125 7.94 4.45 -7.52
N PHE A 126 7.63 4.37 -6.22
CA PHE A 126 6.26 4.35 -5.70
C PHE A 126 5.91 5.72 -5.14
N ILE A 127 4.93 6.38 -5.75
CA ILE A 127 4.46 7.71 -5.37
C ILE A 127 3.11 7.55 -4.68
N ASP A 128 3.11 7.66 -3.35
CA ASP A 128 1.87 7.56 -2.56
C ASP A 128 1.15 8.91 -2.51
N GLU A 129 -0.18 8.85 -2.50
CA GLU A 129 -1.06 10.03 -2.55
C GLU A 129 -0.67 11.00 -3.68
N ALA A 130 -0.39 10.46 -4.88
CA ALA A 130 0.14 11.20 -6.02
C ALA A 130 -0.73 12.44 -6.40
N TYR A 131 -2.04 12.38 -6.19
CA TYR A 131 -2.97 13.49 -6.38
C TYR A 131 -2.60 14.74 -5.55
N SER A 132 -1.89 14.56 -4.43
CA SER A 132 -1.46 15.67 -3.59
C SER A 132 -0.46 16.61 -4.28
N LEU A 133 0.16 16.16 -5.38
CA LEU A 133 1.02 17.00 -6.22
C LEU A 133 0.27 18.14 -6.91
N VAL A 134 -1.05 17.99 -7.16
CA VAL A 134 -1.89 18.99 -7.84
C VAL A 134 -2.81 19.76 -6.87
N GLU A 135 -2.99 19.31 -5.63
CA GLU A 135 -3.92 19.95 -4.66
C GLU A 135 -3.54 21.39 -4.27
N ASP A 136 -2.29 21.80 -4.45
CA ASP A 136 -1.88 23.19 -4.25
C ASP A 136 -1.76 23.91 -5.60
N ASN A 137 -2.50 25.01 -5.76
CA ASN A 137 -2.42 25.94 -6.87
C ASN A 137 -1.03 26.63 -6.99
N ARG A 138 0.00 26.11 -6.34
CA ARG A 138 1.36 26.63 -6.40
C ARG A 138 2.14 25.91 -7.50
N THR A 139 2.91 26.66 -8.24
CA THR A 139 3.73 26.24 -9.40
C THR A 139 4.64 25.03 -9.17
N TYR A 140 4.98 24.68 -7.93
CA TYR A 140 5.94 23.62 -7.59
C TYR A 140 5.46 22.20 -7.90
N GLY A 141 4.17 21.91 -7.73
CA GLY A 141 3.61 20.60 -8.02
C GLY A 141 3.56 20.32 -9.53
N ALA A 142 3.21 21.31 -10.32
CA ALA A 142 3.21 21.20 -11.78
C ALA A 142 4.63 20.99 -12.33
N GLU A 143 5.66 21.63 -11.77
CA GLU A 143 7.05 21.40 -12.12
C GLU A 143 7.47 19.96 -11.85
N ALA A 144 7.13 19.43 -10.65
CA ALA A 144 7.41 18.04 -10.31
C ALA A 144 6.74 17.07 -11.29
N ILE A 145 5.47 17.27 -11.64
CA ILE A 145 4.73 16.40 -12.57
C ILE A 145 5.36 16.44 -13.96
N ASN A 146 5.68 17.63 -14.48
CA ASN A 146 6.32 17.75 -15.78
C ASN A 146 7.66 17.02 -15.83
N THR A 147 8.47 17.14 -14.78
CA THR A 147 9.73 16.41 -14.66
C THR A 147 9.49 14.89 -14.54
N ILE A 148 8.50 14.45 -13.75
CA ILE A 148 8.15 13.03 -13.66
C ILE A 148 7.79 12.48 -15.05
N VAL A 149 6.96 13.19 -15.84
CA VAL A 149 6.58 12.77 -17.21
C VAL A 149 7.81 12.63 -18.11
N GLN A 150 8.75 13.56 -18.01
CA GLN A 150 10.00 13.52 -18.76
C GLN A 150 10.88 12.35 -18.33
N GLU A 151 11.07 12.16 -17.04
CA GLU A 151 11.91 11.08 -16.50
C GLU A 151 11.29 9.68 -16.69
N MET A 152 9.97 9.56 -16.74
CA MET A 152 9.30 8.31 -17.15
C MET A 152 9.68 7.89 -18.56
N GLU A 153 9.93 8.82 -19.47
CA GLU A 153 10.43 8.51 -20.82
C GLU A 153 11.94 8.23 -20.82
N ASN A 154 12.73 9.04 -20.11
CA ASN A 154 14.18 8.88 -20.04
C ASN A 154 14.60 7.54 -19.40
N TYR A 155 13.88 7.09 -18.38
CA TYR A 155 14.17 5.87 -17.62
C TYR A 155 13.17 4.74 -17.88
N ARG A 156 12.41 4.79 -19.00
CA ARG A 156 11.31 3.84 -19.27
C ARG A 156 11.70 2.37 -19.20
N ASP A 157 12.96 2.04 -19.47
CA ASP A 157 13.50 0.68 -19.46
C ASP A 157 14.14 0.29 -18.13
N GLU A 158 14.32 1.24 -17.22
CA GLU A 158 15.08 1.04 -15.99
C GLU A 158 14.24 1.27 -14.73
N VAL A 159 13.15 2.05 -14.81
CA VAL A 159 12.32 2.41 -13.66
C VAL A 159 10.85 2.17 -13.98
N ILE A 160 10.16 1.45 -13.11
CA ILE A 160 8.70 1.36 -13.15
C ILE A 160 8.15 2.37 -12.14
N VAL A 161 7.28 3.27 -12.60
CA VAL A 161 6.60 4.24 -11.73
C VAL A 161 5.23 3.69 -11.37
N ILE A 162 4.91 3.69 -10.07
CA ILE A 162 3.58 3.37 -9.55
C ILE A 162 3.03 4.59 -8.85
N PHE A 163 1.93 5.12 -9.37
CA PHE A 163 1.15 6.17 -8.72
C PHE A 163 0.05 5.55 -7.86
N ALA A 164 -0.04 5.90 -6.59
CA ALA A 164 -1.04 5.37 -5.69
C ALA A 164 -1.90 6.47 -5.06
N GLY A 165 -3.16 6.18 -4.79
CA GLY A 165 -4.06 7.12 -4.12
C GLY A 165 -5.51 6.67 -4.07
N TYR A 166 -6.39 7.57 -3.61
CA TYR A 166 -7.83 7.36 -3.54
C TYR A 166 -8.44 7.34 -4.95
N PRO A 167 -9.42 6.45 -5.22
CA PRO A 167 -9.97 6.24 -6.57
C PRO A 167 -10.42 7.54 -7.25
N GLU A 168 -11.30 8.30 -6.63
CA GLU A 168 -11.85 9.54 -7.19
C GLU A 168 -10.75 10.59 -7.45
N LYS A 169 -9.86 10.78 -6.46
CA LYS A 169 -8.75 11.73 -6.58
C LYS A 169 -7.73 11.34 -7.65
N MET A 170 -7.48 10.04 -7.81
CA MET A 170 -6.58 9.55 -8.86
C MET A 170 -7.18 9.70 -10.26
N LYS A 171 -8.50 9.58 -10.38
CA LYS A 171 -9.20 9.87 -11.63
C LYS A 171 -9.03 11.33 -12.03
N GLU A 172 -9.34 12.26 -11.11
CA GLU A 172 -9.16 13.70 -11.32
C GLU A 172 -7.70 14.05 -11.64
N PHE A 173 -6.74 13.42 -10.95
CA PHE A 173 -5.31 13.60 -11.17
C PHE A 173 -4.89 13.24 -12.60
N LEU A 174 -5.41 12.15 -13.16
CA LEU A 174 -5.11 11.73 -14.53
C LEU A 174 -5.82 12.61 -15.57
N GLU A 175 -7.07 13.03 -15.31
CA GLU A 175 -7.81 13.92 -16.21
C GLU A 175 -7.11 15.28 -16.37
N GLN A 176 -6.43 15.76 -15.32
CA GLN A 176 -5.66 17.00 -15.37
C GLN A 176 -4.26 16.83 -15.99
N ASN A 177 -3.79 15.60 -16.19
CA ASN A 177 -2.43 15.30 -16.64
C ASN A 177 -2.41 14.24 -17.75
N GLU A 178 -2.87 14.60 -18.95
CA GLU A 178 -2.91 13.70 -20.13
C GLU A 178 -1.56 13.07 -20.45
N GLY A 179 -0.46 13.79 -20.19
CA GLY A 179 0.90 13.29 -20.37
C GLY A 179 1.23 12.11 -19.47
N LEU A 180 0.73 12.07 -18.22
CA LEU A 180 0.84 10.91 -17.33
C LEU A 180 -0.10 9.80 -17.79
N ALA A 181 -1.36 10.13 -18.08
CA ALA A 181 -2.38 9.14 -18.44
C ALA A 181 -1.94 8.30 -19.66
N SER A 182 -1.31 8.92 -20.66
CA SER A 182 -0.82 8.22 -21.86
C SER A 182 0.36 7.27 -21.61
N ARG A 183 1.07 7.40 -20.50
CA ARG A 183 2.24 6.58 -20.13
C ARG A 183 1.93 5.47 -19.14
N ILE A 184 0.77 5.51 -18.50
CA ILE A 184 0.32 4.49 -17.53
C ILE A 184 -0.37 3.38 -18.31
N ALA A 185 0.23 2.18 -18.33
CA ALA A 185 -0.28 1.05 -19.07
C ALA A 185 -1.24 0.17 -18.26
N PHE A 186 -1.07 0.13 -16.92
CA PHE A 186 -1.82 -0.76 -16.05
C PHE A 186 -2.53 0.01 -14.94
N HIS A 187 -3.83 -0.26 -14.80
CA HIS A 187 -4.66 0.29 -13.73
C HIS A 187 -5.07 -0.87 -12.81
N LEU A 188 -4.62 -0.82 -11.55
CA LEU A 188 -4.93 -1.81 -10.54
C LEU A 188 -5.87 -1.18 -9.51
N ASN A 189 -7.09 -1.72 -9.44
CA ASN A 189 -8.06 -1.30 -8.46
C ASN A 189 -7.98 -2.18 -7.21
N PHE A 190 -7.90 -1.53 -6.05
CA PHE A 190 -7.83 -2.15 -4.73
C PHE A 190 -9.15 -1.89 -3.99
N PRO A 191 -10.16 -2.76 -4.14
CA PRO A 191 -11.44 -2.57 -3.49
C PRO A 191 -11.31 -2.65 -1.97
N ASP A 192 -12.30 -2.11 -1.27
CA ASP A 192 -12.42 -2.32 0.15
C ASP A 192 -12.66 -3.81 0.46
N TYR A 193 -12.10 -4.28 1.55
CA TYR A 193 -12.30 -5.66 1.99
C TYR A 193 -13.69 -5.87 2.58
N SER A 194 -14.28 -7.01 2.25
CA SER A 194 -15.50 -7.49 2.89
C SER A 194 -15.25 -7.92 4.35
N PRO A 195 -16.30 -8.04 5.20
CA PRO A 195 -16.14 -8.53 6.57
C PRO A 195 -15.46 -9.91 6.65
N VAL A 196 -15.74 -10.79 5.68
CA VAL A 196 -15.10 -12.11 5.59
C VAL A 196 -13.61 -11.97 5.33
N GLU A 197 -13.22 -11.13 4.38
CA GLU A 197 -11.81 -10.88 4.05
C GLU A 197 -11.05 -10.21 5.19
N LEU A 198 -11.68 -9.27 5.92
CA LEU A 198 -11.07 -8.65 7.11
C LEU A 198 -10.82 -9.67 8.22
N THR A 199 -11.75 -10.60 8.43
CA THR A 199 -11.57 -11.68 9.41
C THR A 199 -10.45 -12.63 8.98
N GLN A 200 -10.33 -12.97 7.70
CA GLN A 200 -9.22 -13.74 7.16
C GLN A 200 -7.88 -13.01 7.31
N ILE A 201 -7.86 -11.70 7.12
CA ILE A 201 -6.66 -10.88 7.37
C ILE A 201 -6.28 -10.91 8.85
N LEU A 202 -7.26 -10.86 9.76
CA LEU A 202 -7.04 -11.00 11.20
C LEU A 202 -6.45 -12.37 11.53
N ASP A 203 -7.01 -13.47 10.98
CA ASP A 203 -6.50 -14.83 11.15
C ASP A 203 -5.01 -14.93 10.75
N LEU A 204 -4.65 -14.37 9.60
CA LEU A 204 -3.25 -14.33 9.14
C LEU A 204 -2.33 -13.49 10.03
N MET A 205 -2.84 -12.39 10.58
CA MET A 205 -2.06 -11.56 11.52
C MET A 205 -1.85 -12.28 12.85
N LEU A 206 -2.85 -12.99 13.35
CA LEU A 206 -2.76 -13.81 14.56
C LEU A 206 -1.73 -14.93 14.38
N GLU A 207 -1.82 -15.69 13.30
CA GLU A 207 -0.86 -16.76 12.98
C GLU A 207 0.58 -16.22 12.95
N LYS A 208 0.80 -15.09 12.30
CA LYS A 208 2.13 -14.46 12.19
C LYS A 208 2.68 -13.96 13.52
N SER A 209 1.81 -13.61 14.44
CA SER A 209 2.16 -13.09 15.78
C SER A 209 2.09 -14.17 16.85
N GLU A 210 1.85 -15.45 16.47
CA GLU A 210 1.73 -16.60 17.37
C GLU A 210 0.57 -16.49 18.37
N TYR A 211 -0.46 -15.67 18.06
CA TYR A 211 -1.69 -15.60 18.82
C TYR A 211 -2.76 -16.54 18.27
N ARG A 212 -3.73 -16.89 19.10
CA ARG A 212 -4.88 -17.72 18.77
C ARG A 212 -6.16 -17.11 19.31
N MET A 213 -7.28 -17.46 18.69
CA MET A 213 -8.63 -17.15 19.18
C MET A 213 -9.52 -18.36 19.00
N ASP A 214 -10.55 -18.49 19.86
CA ASP A 214 -11.59 -19.49 19.72
C ASP A 214 -12.69 -19.05 18.72
N GLU A 215 -13.60 -19.96 18.36
CA GLU A 215 -14.66 -19.68 17.40
C GLU A 215 -15.62 -18.58 17.87
N ARG A 216 -15.95 -18.52 19.17
CA ARG A 216 -16.78 -17.46 19.75
C ARG A 216 -16.12 -16.08 19.59
N THR A 217 -14.83 -16.00 19.82
CA THR A 217 -14.04 -14.78 19.62
C THR A 217 -14.02 -14.41 18.16
N ARG A 218 -13.87 -15.37 17.26
CA ARG A 218 -13.88 -15.19 15.81
C ARG A 218 -15.22 -14.65 15.31
N GLU A 219 -16.34 -15.18 15.77
CA GLU A 219 -17.68 -14.66 15.46
C GLU A 219 -17.85 -13.20 15.91
N LYS A 220 -17.36 -12.85 17.11
CA LYS A 220 -17.36 -11.47 17.60
C LYS A 220 -16.51 -10.56 16.70
N CYS A 221 -15.32 -10.97 16.32
CA CYS A 221 -14.45 -10.22 15.41
C CYS A 221 -15.11 -10.01 14.04
N PHE A 222 -15.78 -11.03 13.50
CA PHE A 222 -16.57 -10.91 12.29
C PHE A 222 -17.67 -9.85 12.43
N SER A 223 -18.43 -9.85 13.54
CA SER A 223 -19.44 -8.82 13.79
C SER A 223 -18.83 -7.42 13.85
N ILE A 224 -17.70 -7.25 14.54
CA ILE A 224 -16.98 -5.97 14.61
C ILE A 224 -16.54 -5.52 13.20
N CYS A 225 -16.01 -6.43 12.37
CA CYS A 225 -15.64 -6.14 11.00
C CYS A 225 -16.85 -5.76 10.14
N ALA A 226 -17.99 -6.46 10.32
CA ALA A 226 -19.23 -6.15 9.61
C ALA A 226 -19.79 -4.78 9.96
N ASP A 227 -19.69 -4.38 11.22
CA ASP A 227 -20.11 -3.03 11.66
C ASP A 227 -19.16 -1.96 11.12
N ALA A 228 -17.85 -2.23 11.12
CA ALA A 228 -16.86 -1.31 10.55
C ALA A 228 -17.10 -1.06 9.05
N CYS A 229 -17.43 -2.09 8.28
CA CYS A 229 -17.68 -1.96 6.84
C CYS A 229 -18.93 -1.10 6.49
N ARG A 230 -19.75 -0.75 7.46
CA ARG A 230 -20.88 0.18 7.25
C ARG A 230 -20.47 1.64 7.27
N GLU A 231 -19.26 1.92 7.77
CA GLU A 231 -18.72 3.27 7.86
C GLU A 231 -17.85 3.56 6.64
N GLU A 232 -17.99 4.76 6.09
CA GLU A 232 -17.08 5.21 5.02
C GLU A 232 -15.64 5.33 5.53
N ASN A 233 -14.68 4.85 4.73
CA ASN A 233 -13.24 4.97 5.03
C ASN A 233 -12.81 4.34 6.36
N TYR A 234 -13.37 3.19 6.72
CA TYR A 234 -13.07 2.47 7.97
C TYR A 234 -11.61 2.00 8.10
N GLY A 235 -10.81 2.08 7.04
CA GLY A 235 -9.36 1.87 7.08
C GLY A 235 -8.89 0.45 6.74
N ASN A 236 -9.79 -0.46 6.35
CA ASN A 236 -9.45 -1.77 5.81
C ASN A 236 -8.45 -2.56 6.71
N GLY A 237 -7.37 -3.04 6.16
CA GLY A 237 -6.32 -3.77 6.90
C GLY A 237 -5.65 -2.96 8.02
N ARG A 238 -5.68 -1.60 7.96
CA ARG A 238 -5.22 -0.77 9.10
C ARG A 238 -6.17 -0.89 10.29
N PHE A 239 -7.49 -0.94 10.02
CA PHE A 239 -8.49 -1.19 11.05
C PHE A 239 -8.25 -2.52 11.75
N VAL A 240 -8.06 -3.61 10.98
CA VAL A 240 -7.80 -4.95 11.54
C VAL A 240 -6.51 -4.97 12.38
N ARG A 241 -5.45 -4.31 11.91
CA ARG A 241 -4.21 -4.18 12.70
C ARG A 241 -4.45 -3.46 14.01
N ASN A 242 -5.12 -2.32 13.98
CA ASN A 242 -5.43 -1.57 15.20
C ASN A 242 -6.31 -2.39 16.16
N LEU A 243 -7.29 -3.14 15.61
CA LEU A 243 -8.15 -4.03 16.39
C LEU A 243 -7.32 -5.09 17.13
N LEU A 244 -6.37 -5.73 16.42
CA LEU A 244 -5.47 -6.71 17.01
C LEU A 244 -4.53 -6.07 18.06
N ASP A 245 -3.92 -4.94 17.76
CA ASP A 245 -3.00 -4.24 18.68
C ASP A 245 -3.72 -3.89 20.00
N HIS A 246 -4.96 -3.39 19.91
CA HIS A 246 -5.77 -3.11 21.09
C HIS A 246 -6.19 -4.38 21.85
N ALA A 247 -6.51 -5.46 21.15
CA ALA A 247 -6.85 -6.73 21.79
C ALA A 247 -5.65 -7.30 22.57
N ILE A 248 -4.45 -7.24 22.00
CA ILE A 248 -3.21 -7.65 22.69
C ILE A 248 -2.96 -6.80 23.95
N MET A 249 -3.18 -5.49 23.90
CA MET A 249 -3.02 -4.62 25.06
C MET A 249 -4.03 -4.98 26.18
N ARG A 250 -5.28 -5.30 25.83
CA ARG A 250 -6.30 -5.69 26.80
C ARG A 250 -6.04 -7.06 27.41
N GLN A 251 -5.61 -8.02 26.57
CA GLN A 251 -5.17 -9.32 27.07
C GLN A 251 -4.05 -9.14 28.10
N ALA A 252 -3.04 -8.33 27.80
CA ALA A 252 -1.93 -8.10 28.73
C ALA A 252 -2.41 -7.51 30.07
N ASP A 253 -3.30 -6.50 30.03
CA ASP A 253 -3.89 -5.92 31.25
C ASP A 253 -4.71 -6.94 32.03
N ARG A 254 -5.53 -7.77 31.38
CA ARG A 254 -6.32 -8.86 31.98
C ARG A 254 -5.41 -9.88 32.65
N LEU A 255 -4.44 -10.43 31.91
CA LEU A 255 -3.54 -11.47 32.43
C LEU A 255 -2.67 -11.00 33.60
N ILE A 256 -2.19 -9.74 33.57
CA ILE A 256 -1.43 -9.16 34.68
C ILE A 256 -2.31 -9.04 35.95
N ARG A 257 -3.59 -8.67 35.79
CA ARG A 257 -4.52 -8.57 36.92
C ARG A 257 -4.89 -9.95 37.51
N GLU A 258 -5.08 -10.94 36.63
CA GLU A 258 -5.45 -12.31 37.03
C GLU A 258 -4.27 -13.04 37.72
N HIS A 259 -3.03 -12.78 37.27
CA HIS A 259 -1.83 -13.50 37.71
C HIS A 259 -0.90 -12.66 38.60
N GLN A 260 -1.44 -11.80 39.49
CA GLN A 260 -0.65 -10.88 40.33
C GLN A 260 0.48 -11.57 41.17
N ASN A 261 0.41 -12.89 41.40
CA ASN A 261 1.44 -13.67 42.10
C ASN A 261 1.66 -15.09 41.53
N GLY A 262 1.27 -15.35 40.28
CA GLY A 262 1.30 -16.67 39.68
C GLY A 262 2.20 -16.78 38.44
N THR A 263 2.43 -18.00 37.99
CA THR A 263 3.08 -18.32 36.74
C THR A 263 2.06 -18.29 35.60
N LEU A 264 2.34 -17.51 34.54
CA LEU A 264 1.53 -17.46 33.32
C LEU A 264 1.90 -18.66 32.44
N GLU A 265 0.92 -19.44 32.00
CA GLU A 265 1.13 -20.52 31.05
C GLU A 265 1.25 -19.99 29.61
N LYS A 266 2.08 -20.67 28.80
CA LYS A 266 2.30 -20.26 27.40
C LYS A 266 0.99 -20.23 26.60
N GLU A 267 0.10 -21.15 26.87
CA GLU A 267 -1.19 -21.29 26.19
C GLU A 267 -2.10 -20.09 26.46
N GLU A 268 -2.15 -19.61 27.71
CA GLU A 268 -2.89 -18.42 28.09
C GLU A 268 -2.29 -17.14 27.47
N ALA A 269 -0.97 -17.06 27.44
CA ALA A 269 -0.26 -15.92 26.83
C ALA A 269 -0.51 -15.78 25.32
N CYS A 270 -0.84 -16.87 24.63
CA CYS A 270 -1.14 -16.87 23.19
C CYS A 270 -2.65 -16.75 22.89
N LEU A 271 -3.55 -16.87 23.88
CA LEU A 271 -5.00 -16.89 23.66
C LEU A 271 -5.62 -15.51 23.83
N LEU A 272 -6.22 -14.99 22.77
CA LEU A 272 -7.10 -13.81 22.81
C LEU A 272 -8.55 -14.27 22.95
N THR A 273 -9.26 -13.66 23.88
CA THR A 273 -10.67 -13.97 24.19
C THR A 273 -11.61 -12.91 23.63
N ALA A 274 -12.91 -13.23 23.59
CA ALA A 274 -13.91 -12.29 23.11
C ALA A 274 -13.92 -10.96 23.89
N ASP A 275 -13.53 -10.97 25.17
CA ASP A 275 -13.52 -9.77 26.01
C ASP A 275 -12.35 -8.84 25.68
N ASP A 276 -11.29 -9.34 25.05
CA ASP A 276 -10.15 -8.56 24.61
C ASP A 276 -10.47 -7.72 23.36
N PHE A 277 -11.50 -8.10 22.57
CA PHE A 277 -11.92 -7.40 21.35
C PHE A 277 -13.11 -6.46 21.59
N GLU A 278 -12.96 -5.20 21.25
CA GLU A 278 -14.03 -4.21 21.20
C GLU A 278 -13.94 -3.37 19.95
N MET A 279 -15.10 -2.84 19.52
CA MET A 279 -15.14 -1.88 18.43
C MET A 279 -14.29 -0.66 18.78
N ILE A 280 -13.27 -0.42 17.97
CA ILE A 280 -12.45 0.80 18.09
C ILE A 280 -13.25 1.93 17.45
N GLY A 281 -13.43 3.03 18.19
CA GLY A 281 -14.16 4.18 17.70
C GLY A 281 -13.57 4.73 16.40
N LEU A 282 -14.21 4.43 15.29
CA LEU A 282 -14.01 5.14 14.04
C LEU A 282 -14.37 6.59 14.33
N LYS A 283 -13.47 7.55 14.12
CA LYS A 283 -13.71 8.97 14.43
C LYS A 283 -14.99 9.42 13.73
N LYS A 284 -16.10 9.53 14.46
CA LYS A 284 -17.30 10.18 13.94
C LYS A 284 -16.88 11.59 13.49
N LYS A 285 -17.13 11.93 12.22
CA LYS A 285 -17.05 13.31 11.79
C LYS A 285 -17.87 14.14 12.79
N PRO A 286 -17.35 15.24 13.34
CA PRO A 286 -18.15 16.10 14.19
C PRO A 286 -19.38 16.51 13.36
N GLN A 287 -20.57 16.13 13.83
CA GLN A 287 -21.80 16.61 13.24
C GLN A 287 -21.71 18.14 13.26
N SER A 288 -21.77 18.76 12.08
CA SER A 288 -21.86 20.21 11.98
C SER A 288 -23.09 20.65 12.78
N ARG A 289 -22.86 21.22 13.96
CA ARG A 289 -23.92 21.91 14.70
C ARG A 289 -24.40 23.03 13.77
N GLN A 290 -25.61 22.86 13.22
CA GLN A 290 -26.32 23.97 12.63
C GLN A 290 -26.54 24.98 13.77
N ILE A 291 -25.73 26.02 13.76
CA ILE A 291 -25.98 27.20 14.60
C ILE A 291 -27.14 27.92 13.93
N GLY A 292 -28.35 27.63 14.41
CA GLY A 292 -29.53 28.38 14.03
C GLY A 292 -29.40 29.81 14.64
N PHE A 293 -29.18 30.78 13.80
CA PHE A 293 -29.42 32.19 14.17
C PHE A 293 -30.92 32.37 14.26
N CYS A 294 -31.48 32.49 15.47
CA CYS A 294 -32.79 33.10 15.69
C CYS A 294 -32.63 34.57 15.44
N ALA A 295 -33.23 35.08 14.33
CA ALA A 295 -33.47 36.48 14.13
C ALA A 295 -34.60 36.89 15.08
N GLY A 296 -34.32 37.74 16.04
CA GLY A 296 -35.25 38.51 16.83
C GLY A 296 -35.47 39.89 16.18
#